data_e10f2a9b3a9c75d3b3b0e02986663757
#
_entry.id   e10f2a9b3a9c75d3b3b0e02986663757
#
_cell.length_a   1.000
_cell.length_b   1.000
_cell.length_c   1.000
_cell.angle_alpha   90.00
_cell.angle_beta   90.00
_cell.angle_gamma   90.00
#
_symmetry.space_group_name_H-M   'P 1'
#
loop_
_entity.id
_entity.type
_entity.pdbx_description
1 polymer ?
#
loop_
_entity_poly.entity_id
_entity_poly.type
_entity_poly.pdbx_seq_one_letter_code
_entity_poly.pdbx_strand_id
1 'polypeptide(L)'
;MKRINLVWCILLATMIGLASCMKDNNKDEEKITENEAEIEAFIKADSQGSSAARDSTGLYYIIRKSNPSGSYAKTGDAATVKLNGYLLNGTKVLSIEKDSSVSFPVLGYSTGVPGLERAIFLLKTGEKATFLLPYYLAFGNIDRVNIPAYSVVRLELEFIKTRTEKQQIDDFLKIKQFPVSERTSDGLVIVRTNTVTGDTLGVGKSVTVKYVGKFLDDKKFGEGSFNHTTGTSGTIPGFDRAIRKMRKTEKAIVIFPSPLGYKDLGSSDGVIPRYSPLQFEIEILP
;
A
#
# COMPACT_ATOMS: atom_id res chain seq x y z
N MET A 1 -0.39 -48.44 -54.13
CA MET A 1 0.28 -47.84 -52.95
C MET A 1 -0.36 -46.45 -52.69
N LYS A 2 -1.19 -46.39 -51.67
CA LYS A 2 -2.00 -45.16 -51.36
C LYS A 2 -1.17 -44.17 -50.56
N ARG A 3 -1.01 -42.96 -51.05
CA ARG A 3 -0.47 -41.80 -50.29
C ARG A 3 -1.49 -41.38 -49.24
N ILE A 4 -1.23 -41.69 -48.00
CA ILE A 4 -2.05 -41.19 -46.88
C ILE A 4 -1.65 -39.74 -46.63
N ASN A 5 -2.60 -38.83 -46.72
CA ASN A 5 -2.42 -37.39 -46.65
C ASN A 5 -1.92 -36.95 -45.27
N LEU A 6 -0.73 -36.41 -45.20
CA LEU A 6 -0.08 -35.82 -44.03
C LEU A 6 -0.88 -34.61 -43.46
N VAL A 7 -1.83 -34.07 -44.23
CA VAL A 7 -2.65 -32.92 -43.86
C VAL A 7 -3.70 -33.24 -42.77
N TRP A 8 -4.14 -34.50 -42.66
CA TRP A 8 -5.12 -34.91 -41.66
C TRP A 8 -4.55 -35.08 -40.25
N CYS A 9 -3.27 -35.31 -40.08
CA CYS A 9 -2.61 -35.43 -38.76
C CYS A 9 -2.34 -34.06 -38.12
N ILE A 10 -2.20 -32.99 -38.92
CA ILE A 10 -1.95 -31.64 -38.40
C ILE A 10 -3.24 -30.99 -37.90
N LEU A 11 -4.39 -31.32 -38.51
CA LEU A 11 -5.72 -30.78 -38.06
C LEU A 11 -6.21 -31.44 -36.75
N LEU A 12 -5.76 -32.65 -36.42
CA LEU A 12 -6.14 -33.31 -35.16
C LEU A 12 -5.29 -32.85 -33.97
N ALA A 13 -4.05 -32.39 -34.20
CA ALA A 13 -3.16 -31.90 -33.14
C ALA A 13 -3.51 -30.48 -32.67
N THR A 14 -4.19 -29.67 -33.50
CA THR A 14 -4.60 -28.30 -33.12
C THR A 14 -5.90 -28.24 -32.32
N MET A 15 -6.74 -29.28 -32.30
CA MET A 15 -7.96 -29.33 -31.50
C MET A 15 -7.74 -29.70 -30.02
N ILE A 16 -6.59 -30.31 -29.67
CA ILE A 16 -6.29 -30.72 -28.28
C ILE A 16 -5.81 -29.50 -27.45
N GLY A 17 -5.24 -28.46 -28.08
CA GLY A 17 -4.74 -27.27 -27.40
C GLY A 17 -5.80 -26.29 -26.89
N LEU A 18 -7.02 -26.31 -27.47
CA LEU A 18 -8.11 -25.41 -27.09
C LEU A 18 -8.96 -25.92 -25.92
N ALA A 19 -8.92 -27.21 -25.61
CA ALA A 19 -9.70 -27.79 -24.53
C ALA A 19 -9.07 -27.55 -23.13
N SER A 20 -7.78 -27.21 -23.04
CA SER A 20 -7.11 -26.98 -21.77
C SER A 20 -7.43 -25.59 -21.17
N CYS A 21 -7.56 -24.57 -22.00
CA CYS A 21 -7.96 -23.23 -21.52
C CYS A 21 -9.44 -23.11 -21.11
N MET A 22 -10.31 -23.92 -21.71
CA MET A 22 -11.74 -23.90 -21.38
C MET A 22 -12.06 -24.58 -20.04
N LYS A 23 -11.18 -25.52 -19.59
CA LYS A 23 -11.43 -26.30 -18.38
C LYS A 23 -11.13 -25.50 -17.11
N ASP A 24 -10.16 -24.59 -17.14
CA ASP A 24 -9.83 -23.74 -15.99
C ASP A 24 -10.85 -22.63 -15.78
N ASN A 25 -11.39 -22.03 -16.86
CA ASN A 25 -12.44 -21.00 -16.77
C ASN A 25 -13.73 -21.57 -16.16
N ASN A 26 -14.13 -22.77 -16.51
CA ASN A 26 -15.33 -23.40 -15.95
C ASN A 26 -15.18 -23.69 -14.43
N LYS A 27 -13.98 -24.03 -13.97
CA LYS A 27 -13.73 -24.28 -12.54
C LYS A 27 -13.81 -22.98 -11.72
N ASP A 28 -13.26 -21.89 -12.22
CA ASP A 28 -13.31 -20.61 -11.51
C ASP A 28 -14.75 -20.07 -11.42
N GLU A 29 -15.54 -20.19 -12.48
CA GLU A 29 -16.98 -19.83 -12.48
C GLU A 29 -17.79 -20.67 -11.49
N GLU A 30 -17.55 -21.99 -11.43
CA GLU A 30 -18.15 -22.88 -10.44
C GLU A 30 -17.80 -22.45 -9.02
N LYS A 31 -16.53 -22.14 -8.74
CA LYS A 31 -16.04 -21.70 -7.43
C LYS A 31 -16.56 -20.33 -7.01
N ILE A 32 -16.75 -19.41 -7.95
CA ILE A 32 -17.42 -18.14 -7.68
C ILE A 32 -18.86 -18.39 -7.22
N THR A 33 -19.59 -19.25 -7.93
CA THR A 33 -20.98 -19.60 -7.58
C THR A 33 -21.07 -20.30 -6.22
N GLU A 34 -20.17 -21.23 -5.92
CA GLU A 34 -20.07 -21.87 -4.60
C GLU A 34 -19.82 -20.84 -3.49
N ASN A 35 -18.84 -19.96 -3.67
CA ASN A 35 -18.52 -18.90 -2.69
C ASN A 35 -19.70 -17.94 -2.46
N GLU A 36 -20.43 -17.57 -3.51
CA GLU A 36 -21.63 -16.74 -3.36
C GLU A 36 -22.70 -17.46 -2.52
N ALA A 37 -22.95 -18.76 -2.77
CA ALA A 37 -23.89 -19.54 -1.98
C ALA A 37 -23.45 -19.68 -0.50
N GLU A 38 -22.16 -19.90 -0.21
CA GLU A 38 -21.60 -19.93 1.13
C GLU A 38 -21.77 -18.58 1.86
N ILE A 39 -21.50 -17.48 1.17
CA ILE A 39 -21.66 -16.12 1.71
C ILE A 39 -23.12 -15.82 2.01
N GLU A 40 -24.03 -16.13 1.09
CA GLU A 40 -25.47 -15.95 1.31
C GLU A 40 -26.00 -16.77 2.47
N ALA A 41 -25.55 -18.03 2.61
CA ALA A 41 -25.89 -18.87 3.75
C ALA A 41 -25.40 -18.25 5.07
N PHE A 42 -24.18 -17.72 5.10
CA PHE A 42 -23.63 -17.02 6.26
C PHE A 42 -24.47 -15.78 6.60
N ILE A 43 -24.78 -14.94 5.62
CA ILE A 43 -25.59 -13.72 5.79
C ILE A 43 -26.99 -14.08 6.34
N LYS A 44 -27.62 -15.13 5.81
CA LYS A 44 -28.94 -15.58 6.27
C LYS A 44 -28.93 -16.05 7.72
N ALA A 45 -27.84 -16.62 8.19
CA ALA A 45 -27.67 -17.07 9.57
C ALA A 45 -27.28 -15.95 10.54
N ASP A 46 -26.80 -14.82 10.03
CA ASP A 46 -26.34 -13.69 10.84
C ASP A 46 -27.52 -12.83 11.34
N SER A 47 -27.52 -12.46 12.62
CA SER A 47 -28.61 -11.68 13.24
C SER A 47 -28.79 -10.27 12.61
N GLN A 48 -27.77 -9.73 11.97
CA GLN A 48 -27.79 -8.45 11.25
C GLN A 48 -27.69 -8.64 9.73
N GLY A 49 -27.86 -9.86 9.24
CA GLY A 49 -27.72 -10.21 7.83
C GLY A 49 -28.64 -9.43 6.88
N SER A 50 -29.84 -9.03 7.36
CA SER A 50 -30.77 -8.19 6.59
C SER A 50 -30.19 -6.81 6.21
N SER A 51 -29.12 -6.35 6.88
CA SER A 51 -28.41 -5.11 6.56
C SER A 51 -27.17 -5.31 5.68
N ALA A 52 -26.94 -6.54 5.21
CA ALA A 52 -25.79 -6.83 4.34
C ALA A 52 -25.89 -6.07 3.02
N ALA A 53 -24.77 -5.54 2.58
CA ALA A 53 -24.62 -4.91 1.29
C ALA A 53 -23.53 -5.62 0.47
N ARG A 54 -23.59 -5.53 -0.85
CA ARG A 54 -22.60 -6.03 -1.80
C ARG A 54 -22.08 -4.87 -2.63
N ASP A 55 -20.77 -4.75 -2.76
CA ASP A 55 -20.19 -3.75 -3.64
C ASP A 55 -20.01 -4.27 -5.09
N SER A 56 -19.54 -3.40 -5.98
CA SER A 56 -19.34 -3.73 -7.39
C SER A 56 -18.23 -4.75 -7.65
N THR A 57 -17.36 -5.04 -6.68
CA THR A 57 -16.28 -6.02 -6.79
C THR A 57 -16.70 -7.42 -6.33
N GLY A 58 -17.90 -7.55 -5.77
CA GLY A 58 -18.38 -8.80 -5.17
C GLY A 58 -18.05 -8.95 -3.68
N LEU A 59 -17.53 -7.92 -3.04
CA LEU A 59 -17.31 -7.87 -1.60
C LEU A 59 -18.63 -7.64 -0.88
N TYR A 60 -18.98 -8.55 0.06
CA TYR A 60 -20.14 -8.38 0.93
C TYR A 60 -19.72 -7.80 2.28
N TYR A 61 -20.56 -6.96 2.88
CA TYR A 61 -20.27 -6.38 4.19
C TYR A 61 -21.51 -6.08 5.00
N ILE A 62 -21.34 -6.12 6.33
CA ILE A 62 -22.34 -5.79 7.33
C ILE A 62 -21.72 -4.79 8.30
N ILE A 63 -22.25 -3.56 8.36
CA ILE A 63 -21.79 -2.56 9.31
C ILE A 63 -22.28 -2.95 10.71
N ARG A 64 -21.34 -3.26 11.62
CA ARG A 64 -21.62 -3.66 13.01
C ARG A 64 -21.71 -2.46 13.94
N LYS A 65 -20.96 -1.41 13.65
CA LYS A 65 -21.00 -0.14 14.35
C LYS A 65 -20.81 0.99 13.34
N SER A 66 -21.79 1.86 13.23
CA SER A 66 -21.71 3.03 12.36
C SER A 66 -21.10 4.23 13.07
N ASN A 67 -20.43 5.10 12.32
CA ASN A 67 -19.97 6.42 12.74
C ASN A 67 -20.23 7.45 11.65
N PRO A 68 -21.42 8.08 11.61
CA PRO A 68 -21.79 9.05 10.58
C PRO A 68 -20.81 10.23 10.46
N SER A 69 -20.17 10.64 11.58
CA SER A 69 -19.19 11.73 11.62
C SER A 69 -17.76 11.33 11.24
N GLY A 70 -17.50 10.05 11.03
CA GLY A 70 -16.21 9.54 10.61
C GLY A 70 -15.87 9.96 9.18
N SER A 71 -14.58 9.91 8.85
CA SER A 71 -14.05 10.23 7.52
C SER A 71 -13.64 8.96 6.78
N TYR A 72 -13.88 8.92 5.48
CA TYR A 72 -13.31 7.89 4.60
C TYR A 72 -11.81 8.11 4.41
N ALA A 73 -11.06 7.02 4.26
CA ALA A 73 -9.68 7.10 3.80
C ALA A 73 -9.62 7.48 2.31
N LYS A 74 -8.52 8.12 1.93
CA LYS A 74 -8.20 8.45 0.53
C LYS A 74 -6.95 7.70 0.10
N THR A 75 -6.79 7.49 -1.21
CA THR A 75 -5.55 6.97 -1.77
C THR A 75 -4.36 7.80 -1.29
N GLY A 76 -3.30 7.14 -0.83
CA GLY A 76 -2.13 7.78 -0.24
C GLY A 76 -2.21 8.02 1.27
N ASP A 77 -3.38 7.85 1.90
CA ASP A 77 -3.50 7.94 3.35
C ASP A 77 -2.91 6.69 4.04
N ALA A 78 -2.42 6.85 5.25
CA ALA A 78 -2.15 5.73 6.15
C ALA A 78 -3.39 5.38 6.96
N ALA A 79 -3.87 4.15 6.83
CA ALA A 79 -5.01 3.63 7.60
C ALA A 79 -4.54 2.82 8.81
N THR A 80 -5.09 3.10 9.98
CA THR A 80 -4.89 2.31 11.20
C THR A 80 -6.15 1.48 11.44
N VAL A 81 -6.00 0.16 11.51
CA VAL A 81 -7.11 -0.78 11.68
C VAL A 81 -6.81 -1.82 12.77
N LYS A 82 -7.86 -2.41 13.36
CA LYS A 82 -7.83 -3.71 14.03
C LYS A 82 -8.54 -4.71 13.14
N LEU A 83 -7.99 -5.91 13.03
CA LEU A 83 -8.44 -6.87 12.05
C LEU A 83 -8.29 -8.31 12.57
N ASN A 84 -9.34 -9.12 12.41
CA ASN A 84 -9.28 -10.57 12.51
C ASN A 84 -9.88 -11.17 11.24
N GLY A 85 -9.22 -12.19 10.71
CA GLY A 85 -9.68 -12.94 9.54
C GLY A 85 -9.92 -14.40 9.89
N TYR A 86 -11.01 -14.97 9.38
CA TYR A 86 -11.44 -16.33 9.61
C TYR A 86 -11.91 -16.98 8.31
N LEU A 87 -11.75 -18.29 8.19
CA LEU A 87 -12.57 -19.08 7.27
C LEU A 87 -14.00 -19.14 7.81
N LEU A 88 -14.98 -19.49 6.97
CA LEU A 88 -16.38 -19.59 7.42
C LEU A 88 -16.61 -20.68 8.47
N ASN A 89 -15.74 -21.70 8.54
CA ASN A 89 -15.75 -22.73 9.59
C ASN A 89 -15.19 -22.25 10.94
N GLY A 90 -14.78 -20.98 11.05
CA GLY A 90 -14.22 -20.38 12.27
C GLY A 90 -12.71 -20.48 12.43
N THR A 91 -11.99 -21.16 11.52
CA THR A 91 -10.53 -21.21 11.57
C THR A 91 -9.94 -19.82 11.39
N LYS A 92 -9.14 -19.36 12.36
CA LYS A 92 -8.48 -18.05 12.29
C LYS A 92 -7.28 -18.11 11.35
N VAL A 93 -7.27 -17.24 10.33
CA VAL A 93 -6.24 -17.19 9.28
C VAL A 93 -5.44 -15.89 9.26
N LEU A 94 -5.96 -14.85 9.93
CA LEU A 94 -5.32 -13.55 10.02
C LEU A 94 -5.69 -12.90 11.36
N SER A 95 -4.71 -12.31 12.03
CA SER A 95 -4.95 -11.58 13.28
C SER A 95 -4.01 -10.41 13.39
N ILE A 96 -4.58 -9.26 13.70
CA ILE A 96 -3.86 -8.07 14.15
C ILE A 96 -4.45 -7.73 15.50
N GLU A 97 -3.80 -8.24 16.56
CA GLU A 97 -4.31 -8.21 17.94
C GLU A 97 -4.13 -6.86 18.63
N LYS A 98 -4.68 -6.79 19.84
CA LYS A 98 -5.17 -5.67 20.62
C LYS A 98 -4.20 -4.49 20.82
N ASP A 99 -2.89 -4.67 20.75
CA ASP A 99 -1.89 -3.62 21.00
C ASP A 99 -1.10 -3.20 19.75
N SER A 100 -1.32 -3.87 18.64
CA SER A 100 -0.77 -3.55 17.35
C SER A 100 -1.86 -3.09 16.38
N SER A 101 -2.26 -1.82 16.51
CA SER A 101 -2.93 -1.18 15.38
C SER A 101 -1.91 -1.08 14.24
N VAL A 102 -2.01 -1.97 13.25
CA VAL A 102 -1.16 -1.86 12.08
C VAL A 102 -1.63 -0.65 11.29
N SER A 103 -0.71 0.26 11.08
CA SER A 103 -0.86 1.30 10.08
C SER A 103 -0.50 0.69 8.74
N PHE A 104 -1.45 0.55 7.86
CA PHE A 104 -1.16 0.29 6.44
C PHE A 104 -0.69 1.62 5.86
N PRO A 105 0.60 1.77 5.52
CA PRO A 105 1.16 3.08 5.18
C PRO A 105 0.58 3.68 3.91
N VAL A 106 -0.11 2.89 3.09
CA VAL A 106 -0.50 3.36 1.76
C VAL A 106 -1.72 2.58 1.27
N LEU A 107 -2.86 3.24 1.28
CA LEU A 107 -4.01 2.79 0.50
C LEU A 107 -3.70 3.04 -0.99
N GLY A 108 -3.84 2.02 -1.82
CA GLY A 108 -3.44 1.99 -3.23
C GLY A 108 -2.21 1.10 -3.49
N TYR A 109 -1.69 0.43 -2.45
CA TYR A 109 -0.67 -0.60 -2.56
C TYR A 109 -1.26 -1.95 -2.19
N SER A 110 -1.08 -2.96 -3.03
CA SER A 110 -1.62 -4.30 -2.78
C SER A 110 -1.13 -4.86 -1.44
N THR A 111 -2.05 -5.05 -0.52
CA THR A 111 -1.79 -5.70 0.79
C THR A 111 -1.58 -7.22 0.64
N GLY A 112 -1.59 -7.75 -0.57
CA GLY A 112 -1.63 -9.19 -0.85
C GLY A 112 -3.02 -9.81 -0.67
N VAL A 113 -3.98 -9.04 -0.16
CA VAL A 113 -5.41 -9.41 -0.02
C VAL A 113 -6.24 -8.27 -0.60
N PRO A 114 -6.65 -8.33 -1.87
CA PRO A 114 -7.33 -7.22 -2.56
C PRO A 114 -8.57 -6.71 -1.83
N GLY A 115 -9.35 -7.62 -1.25
CA GLY A 115 -10.56 -7.29 -0.50
C GLY A 115 -10.30 -6.52 0.80
N LEU A 116 -9.13 -6.64 1.41
CA LEU A 116 -8.79 -5.91 2.63
C LEU A 116 -8.69 -4.39 2.37
N GLU A 117 -7.99 -4.02 1.32
CA GLU A 117 -7.89 -2.60 0.95
C GLU A 117 -9.27 -2.03 0.61
N ARG A 118 -10.05 -2.77 -0.19
CA ARG A 118 -11.42 -2.39 -0.53
C ARG A 118 -12.29 -2.22 0.71
N ALA A 119 -12.17 -3.13 1.69
CA ALA A 119 -12.90 -3.06 2.95
C ALA A 119 -12.59 -1.77 3.73
N ILE A 120 -11.32 -1.33 3.76
CA ILE A 120 -10.93 -0.08 4.43
C ILE A 120 -11.57 1.13 3.74
N PHE A 121 -11.60 1.19 2.41
CA PHE A 121 -12.21 2.29 1.67
C PHE A 121 -13.74 2.39 1.84
N LEU A 122 -14.41 1.29 2.20
CA LEU A 122 -15.84 1.27 2.44
C LEU A 122 -16.24 1.78 3.84
N LEU A 123 -15.28 1.88 4.76
CA LEU A 123 -15.54 2.32 6.14
C LEU A 123 -15.15 3.77 6.38
N LYS A 124 -15.88 4.39 7.28
CA LYS A 124 -15.46 5.64 7.94
C LYS A 124 -14.68 5.33 9.21
N THR A 125 -13.81 6.24 9.61
CA THR A 125 -13.08 6.14 10.88
C THR A 125 -14.04 5.95 12.06
N GLY A 126 -13.72 5.01 12.96
CA GLY A 126 -14.55 4.63 14.11
C GLY A 126 -15.64 3.60 13.81
N GLU A 127 -15.82 3.20 12.55
CA GLU A 127 -16.75 2.14 12.17
C GLU A 127 -16.14 0.75 12.36
N LYS A 128 -17.03 -0.24 12.57
CA LYS A 128 -16.71 -1.67 12.59
C LYS A 128 -17.61 -2.38 11.61
N ALA A 129 -17.06 -3.35 10.89
CA ALA A 129 -17.83 -4.18 9.98
C ALA A 129 -17.28 -5.60 9.91
N THR A 130 -18.18 -6.51 9.51
CA THR A 130 -17.84 -7.85 9.03
C THR A 130 -17.86 -7.80 7.51
N PHE A 131 -16.78 -8.25 6.88
CA PHE A 131 -16.65 -8.41 5.43
C PHE A 131 -16.57 -9.89 5.08
N LEU A 132 -17.18 -10.26 3.96
CA LEU A 132 -17.12 -11.61 3.41
C LEU A 132 -16.48 -11.50 2.02
N LEU A 133 -15.30 -12.07 1.89
CA LEU A 133 -14.46 -11.99 0.72
C LEU A 133 -14.54 -13.31 -0.04
N PRO A 134 -15.08 -13.33 -1.27
CA PRO A 134 -14.87 -14.46 -2.17
C PRO A 134 -13.37 -14.69 -2.38
N TYR A 135 -12.99 -15.89 -2.76
CA TYR A 135 -11.58 -16.30 -2.87
C TYR A 135 -10.71 -15.32 -3.68
N TYR A 136 -11.24 -14.77 -4.78
CA TYR A 136 -10.51 -13.86 -5.66
C TYR A 136 -10.23 -12.48 -5.04
N LEU A 137 -10.96 -12.10 -3.99
CA LEU A 137 -10.70 -10.91 -3.15
C LEU A 137 -9.89 -11.26 -1.89
N ALA A 138 -9.67 -12.55 -1.62
CA ALA A 138 -8.97 -13.06 -0.45
C ALA A 138 -7.59 -13.61 -0.83
N PHE A 139 -7.39 -14.92 -0.69
CA PHE A 139 -6.09 -15.57 -0.88
C PHE A 139 -5.94 -16.31 -2.20
N GLY A 140 -6.96 -16.30 -3.06
CA GLY A 140 -6.93 -16.86 -4.39
C GLY A 140 -7.20 -18.37 -4.45
N ASN A 141 -6.74 -18.98 -5.54
CA ASN A 141 -7.01 -20.36 -5.93
C ASN A 141 -5.85 -21.32 -5.65
N ILE A 142 -4.93 -20.94 -4.77
CA ILE A 142 -3.74 -21.74 -4.40
C ILE A 142 -3.84 -22.09 -2.92
N ASP A 143 -3.61 -23.36 -2.58
CA ASP A 143 -3.51 -23.81 -1.19
C ASP A 143 -2.37 -23.13 -0.45
N ARG A 144 -2.67 -22.65 0.76
CA ARG A 144 -1.70 -22.09 1.70
C ARG A 144 -1.83 -22.81 3.05
N VAL A 145 -0.86 -22.63 3.91
CA VAL A 145 -0.92 -23.21 5.27
C VAL A 145 -2.18 -22.74 5.96
N ASN A 146 -3.05 -23.68 6.32
CA ASN A 146 -4.35 -23.45 6.97
C ASN A 146 -5.40 -22.65 6.16
N ILE A 147 -5.16 -22.39 4.86
CA ILE A 147 -6.10 -21.70 3.98
C ILE A 147 -6.22 -22.51 2.68
N PRO A 148 -7.26 -23.36 2.56
CA PRO A 148 -7.51 -24.07 1.31
C PRO A 148 -7.71 -23.12 0.13
N ALA A 149 -7.35 -23.54 -1.07
CA ALA A 149 -7.68 -22.83 -2.30
C ALA A 149 -9.18 -22.55 -2.39
N TYR A 150 -9.55 -21.44 -3.00
CA TYR A 150 -10.94 -21.00 -3.20
C TYR A 150 -11.74 -20.74 -1.91
N SER A 151 -11.07 -20.54 -0.77
CA SER A 151 -11.75 -20.27 0.50
C SER A 151 -12.36 -18.87 0.54
N VAL A 152 -13.61 -18.80 1.01
CA VAL A 152 -14.21 -17.53 1.47
C VAL A 152 -13.54 -17.11 2.77
N VAL A 153 -13.21 -15.83 2.89
CA VAL A 153 -12.63 -15.25 4.11
C VAL A 153 -13.58 -14.24 4.72
N ARG A 154 -13.88 -14.40 5.99
CA ARG A 154 -14.59 -13.42 6.81
C ARG A 154 -13.59 -12.53 7.52
N LEU A 155 -13.65 -11.21 7.30
CA LEU A 155 -12.85 -10.22 8.02
C LEU A 155 -13.74 -9.48 9.03
N GLU A 156 -13.26 -9.37 10.26
CA GLU A 156 -13.80 -8.48 11.29
C GLU A 156 -12.85 -7.28 11.41
N LEU A 157 -13.28 -6.13 10.93
CA LEU A 157 -12.44 -4.94 10.79
C LEU A 157 -13.01 -3.77 11.57
N GLU A 158 -12.15 -3.11 12.37
CA GLU A 158 -12.39 -1.82 13.00
C GLU A 158 -11.45 -0.78 12.37
N PHE A 159 -12.02 0.23 11.71
CA PHE A 159 -11.25 1.32 11.12
C PHE A 159 -11.06 2.43 12.16
N ILE A 160 -9.85 2.54 12.73
CA ILE A 160 -9.58 3.42 13.86
C ILE A 160 -9.36 4.85 13.40
N LYS A 161 -8.44 5.08 12.47
CA LYS A 161 -8.09 6.41 11.94
C LYS A 161 -7.42 6.35 10.58
N THR A 162 -7.51 7.46 9.86
CA THR A 162 -6.73 7.72 8.64
C THR A 162 -5.83 8.94 8.85
N ARG A 163 -4.70 9.00 8.15
CA ARG A 163 -3.72 10.09 8.21
C ARG A 163 -3.18 10.39 6.83
N THR A 164 -3.33 11.62 6.39
CA THR A 164 -2.66 12.12 5.18
C THR A 164 -1.14 12.11 5.35
N GLU A 165 -0.38 12.16 4.27
CA GLU A 165 1.09 12.24 4.34
C GLU A 165 1.56 13.43 5.17
N LYS A 166 0.87 14.59 5.05
CA LYS A 166 1.15 15.76 5.89
C LYS A 166 1.01 15.43 7.38
N GLN A 167 -0.07 14.77 7.78
CA GLN A 167 -0.29 14.36 9.18
C GLN A 167 0.73 13.33 9.64
N GLN A 168 1.14 12.40 8.78
CA GLN A 168 2.20 11.44 9.09
C GLN A 168 3.53 12.14 9.36
N ILE A 169 3.89 13.15 8.54
CA ILE A 169 5.09 13.98 8.76
C ILE A 169 4.97 14.79 10.03
N ASP A 170 3.82 15.42 10.32
CA ASP A 170 3.60 16.18 11.54
C ASP A 170 3.71 15.31 12.79
N ASP A 171 3.12 14.11 12.78
CA ASP A 171 3.23 13.13 13.86
C ASP A 171 4.70 12.70 14.08
N PHE A 172 5.42 12.43 12.99
CA PHE A 172 6.84 12.06 13.03
C PHE A 172 7.70 13.16 13.66
N LEU A 173 7.54 14.41 13.22
CA LEU A 173 8.28 15.55 13.77
C LEU A 173 8.00 15.74 15.25
N LYS A 174 6.75 15.54 15.69
CA LYS A 174 6.36 15.61 17.09
C LYS A 174 6.98 14.49 17.94
N ILE A 175 6.96 13.25 17.45
CA ILE A 175 7.57 12.10 18.15
C ILE A 175 9.08 12.28 18.27
N LYS A 176 9.76 12.72 17.21
CA LYS A 176 11.21 12.96 17.20
C LYS A 176 11.64 14.23 17.92
N GLN A 177 10.71 15.12 18.23
CA GLN A 177 10.99 16.44 18.82
C GLN A 177 12.00 17.25 17.99
N PHE A 178 11.95 17.12 16.66
CA PHE A 178 12.88 17.82 15.78
C PHE A 178 12.64 19.33 15.78
N PRO A 179 13.70 20.15 15.97
CA PRO A 179 13.61 21.59 15.85
C PRO A 179 13.55 21.99 14.37
N VAL A 180 12.32 22.11 13.84
CA VAL A 180 12.10 22.45 12.42
C VAL A 180 12.71 23.82 12.12
N SER A 181 13.70 23.85 11.22
CA SER A 181 14.38 25.09 10.80
C SER A 181 13.64 25.79 9.66
N GLU A 182 13.00 25.01 8.78
CA GLU A 182 12.28 25.53 7.63
C GLU A 182 11.18 24.55 7.20
N ARG A 183 10.02 25.07 6.77
CA ARG A 183 8.95 24.31 6.12
C ARG A 183 8.39 25.09 4.94
N THR A 184 8.28 24.45 3.80
CA THR A 184 7.66 25.02 2.61
C THR A 184 6.17 24.69 2.51
N SER A 185 5.42 25.43 1.69
CA SER A 185 3.98 25.25 1.50
C SER A 185 3.61 23.87 0.90
N ASP A 186 4.50 23.26 0.13
CA ASP A 186 4.35 21.94 -0.48
C ASP A 186 4.84 20.77 0.41
N GLY A 187 5.21 21.08 1.67
CA GLY A 187 5.46 20.08 2.70
C GLY A 187 6.93 19.64 2.87
N LEU A 188 7.89 20.25 2.15
CA LEU A 188 9.30 20.04 2.44
C LEU A 188 9.66 20.60 3.80
N VAL A 189 10.28 19.81 4.65
CA VAL A 189 10.76 20.17 5.98
C VAL A 189 12.27 20.00 6.04
N ILE A 190 12.97 21.00 6.61
CA ILE A 190 14.41 20.98 6.84
C ILE A 190 14.67 21.17 8.34
N VAL A 191 15.41 20.24 8.92
CA VAL A 191 15.92 20.28 10.29
C VAL A 191 17.43 20.35 10.21
N ARG A 192 18.02 21.53 10.39
CA ARG A 192 19.48 21.72 10.39
C ARG A 192 20.08 21.13 11.65
N THR A 193 21.10 20.29 11.50
CA THR A 193 21.74 19.58 12.62
C THR A 193 23.11 20.14 13.01
N ASN A 194 23.63 21.08 12.22
CA ASN A 194 24.81 21.89 12.56
C ASN A 194 24.59 23.35 12.16
N THR A 195 25.40 24.24 12.70
CA THR A 195 25.38 25.67 12.36
C THR A 195 26.47 25.98 11.36
N VAL A 196 26.08 26.48 10.19
CA VAL A 196 27.00 26.93 9.14
C VAL A 196 26.58 28.33 8.68
N THR A 197 27.53 29.21 8.50
CA THR A 197 27.32 30.57 7.99
C THR A 197 27.57 30.63 6.49
N GLY A 198 27.12 31.69 5.83
CA GLY A 198 27.28 31.92 4.39
C GLY A 198 26.04 31.73 3.59
N ASP A 199 26.14 31.88 2.29
CA ASP A 199 25.00 31.78 1.37
C ASP A 199 24.58 30.32 1.12
N THR A 200 23.31 30.14 0.80
CA THR A 200 22.80 28.84 0.34
C THR A 200 23.34 28.52 -1.05
N LEU A 201 23.38 27.24 -1.38
CA LEU A 201 23.93 26.78 -2.66
C LEU A 201 23.19 27.33 -3.88
N GLY A 202 21.86 27.47 -3.80
CA GLY A 202 21.05 27.93 -4.95
C GLY A 202 21.06 26.92 -6.09
N VAL A 203 20.90 27.40 -7.32
CA VAL A 203 20.87 26.61 -8.57
C VAL A 203 22.23 26.62 -9.26
N GLY A 204 22.58 25.56 -9.98
CA GLY A 204 23.78 25.46 -10.83
C GLY A 204 25.10 25.22 -10.09
N LYS A 205 25.05 24.80 -8.81
CA LYS A 205 26.24 24.46 -8.03
C LYS A 205 26.49 22.96 -8.07
N SER A 206 27.74 22.59 -8.41
CA SER A 206 28.21 21.20 -8.29
C SER A 206 28.70 20.94 -6.86
N VAL A 207 28.15 19.94 -6.21
CA VAL A 207 28.46 19.57 -4.82
C VAL A 207 28.53 18.06 -4.70
N THR A 208 29.33 17.60 -3.73
CA THR A 208 29.31 16.19 -3.31
C THR A 208 28.36 16.07 -2.13
N VAL A 209 27.38 15.19 -2.25
CA VAL A 209 26.35 14.97 -1.24
C VAL A 209 26.50 13.57 -0.68
N LYS A 210 26.57 13.46 0.64
CA LYS A 210 26.41 12.19 1.36
C LYS A 210 25.01 12.12 1.94
N TYR A 211 24.36 10.96 1.84
CA TYR A 211 22.99 10.80 2.35
C TYR A 211 22.72 9.43 2.98
N VAL A 212 21.73 9.39 3.88
CA VAL A 212 21.06 8.19 4.34
C VAL A 212 19.55 8.41 4.18
N GLY A 213 18.91 7.58 3.38
CA GLY A 213 17.46 7.61 3.12
C GLY A 213 16.72 6.62 4.00
N LYS A 214 15.66 7.09 4.66
CA LYS A 214 14.82 6.30 5.59
C LYS A 214 13.33 6.59 5.39
N PHE A 215 12.50 5.62 5.74
CA PHE A 215 11.07 5.84 5.96
C PHE A 215 10.84 6.57 7.30
N LEU A 216 9.60 7.01 7.55
CA LEU A 216 9.26 7.68 8.82
C LEU A 216 9.26 6.74 10.05
N ASP A 217 9.39 5.44 9.86
CA ASP A 217 9.62 4.43 10.91
C ASP A 217 11.12 4.17 11.18
N ASP A 218 12.02 5.00 10.63
CA ASP A 218 13.47 4.90 10.66
C ASP A 218 14.09 3.72 9.89
N LYS A 219 13.28 2.89 9.22
CA LYS A 219 13.81 1.83 8.37
C LYS A 219 14.55 2.42 7.19
N LYS A 220 15.84 2.10 7.10
CA LYS A 220 16.72 2.55 6.01
C LYS A 220 16.36 1.84 4.70
N PHE A 221 16.26 2.61 3.62
CA PHE A 221 16.09 2.09 2.27
C PHE A 221 17.30 2.33 1.36
N GLY A 222 18.21 3.24 1.73
CA GLY A 222 19.42 3.48 0.95
C GLY A 222 20.37 4.45 1.61
N GLU A 223 21.62 4.43 1.18
CA GLU A 223 22.66 5.38 1.58
C GLU A 223 23.72 5.48 0.49
N GLY A 224 24.46 6.58 0.47
CA GLY A 224 25.53 6.75 -0.49
C GLY A 224 26.14 8.16 -0.49
N SER A 225 27.03 8.37 -1.45
CA SER A 225 27.60 9.68 -1.76
C SER A 225 27.75 9.82 -3.26
N PHE A 226 27.39 10.98 -3.80
CA PHE A 226 27.47 11.26 -5.25
C PHE A 226 27.62 12.76 -5.52
N ASN A 227 28.11 13.08 -6.71
CA ASN A 227 28.16 14.46 -7.19
C ASN A 227 26.81 14.86 -7.78
N HIS A 228 26.31 16.02 -7.38
CA HIS A 228 25.04 16.56 -7.83
C HIS A 228 25.22 18.01 -8.27
N THR A 229 24.63 18.36 -9.42
CA THR A 229 24.49 19.75 -9.84
C THR A 229 23.08 20.22 -9.48
N THR A 230 23.00 21.18 -8.56
CA THR A 230 21.71 21.67 -8.05
C THR A 230 20.84 22.27 -9.15
N GLY A 231 19.53 21.97 -9.12
CA GLY A 231 18.57 22.45 -10.12
C GLY A 231 18.49 21.58 -11.37
N THR A 232 19.17 20.42 -11.41
CA THR A 232 19.06 19.44 -12.49
C THR A 232 18.08 18.31 -12.12
N SER A 233 17.64 17.56 -13.14
CA SER A 233 16.69 16.44 -12.98
C SER A 233 17.32 15.11 -12.50
N GLY A 234 18.56 15.13 -12.00
CA GLY A 234 19.29 13.92 -11.61
C GLY A 234 18.83 13.27 -10.31
N THR A 235 17.93 13.90 -9.55
CA THR A 235 17.40 13.41 -8.27
C THR A 235 15.92 13.71 -8.12
N ILE A 236 15.28 13.12 -7.09
CA ILE A 236 13.88 13.44 -6.75
C ILE A 236 13.73 14.90 -6.31
N PRO A 237 12.60 15.57 -6.62
CA PRO A 237 12.45 17.01 -6.42
C PRO A 237 12.72 17.51 -4.99
N GLY A 238 12.26 16.78 -3.98
CA GLY A 238 12.45 17.15 -2.57
C GLY A 238 13.91 17.17 -2.16
N PHE A 239 14.70 16.21 -2.67
CA PHE A 239 16.12 16.11 -2.38
C PHE A 239 16.91 17.29 -2.99
N ASP A 240 16.73 17.57 -4.29
CA ASP A 240 17.38 18.71 -4.96
C ASP A 240 16.99 20.04 -4.31
N ARG A 241 15.70 20.25 -4.05
CA ARG A 241 15.20 21.47 -3.40
C ARG A 241 15.80 21.71 -2.02
N ALA A 242 15.97 20.63 -1.24
CA ALA A 242 16.62 20.72 0.06
C ALA A 242 18.08 21.14 -0.07
N ILE A 243 18.85 20.49 -0.96
CA ILE A 243 20.26 20.82 -1.21
C ILE A 243 20.42 22.29 -1.61
N ARG A 244 19.56 22.82 -2.47
CA ARG A 244 19.61 24.25 -2.87
C ARG A 244 19.44 25.22 -1.71
N LYS A 245 18.73 24.80 -0.65
CA LYS A 245 18.51 25.58 0.59
C LYS A 245 19.58 25.34 1.65
N MET A 246 20.48 24.39 1.42
CA MET A 246 21.62 24.09 2.30
C MET A 246 22.86 24.89 1.88
N ARG A 247 23.85 24.91 2.78
CA ARG A 247 25.17 25.53 2.61
C ARG A 247 26.24 24.47 2.47
N LYS A 248 27.43 24.85 2.01
CA LYS A 248 28.59 23.94 2.07
C LYS A 248 28.85 23.51 3.51
N THR A 249 29.20 22.24 3.70
CA THR A 249 29.46 21.60 5.00
C THR A 249 28.25 21.52 5.96
N GLU A 250 27.07 21.93 5.49
CA GLU A 250 25.85 21.85 6.28
C GLU A 250 25.31 20.41 6.33
N LYS A 251 24.76 20.06 7.50
CA LYS A 251 24.06 18.79 7.74
C LYS A 251 22.62 19.07 8.09
N ALA A 252 21.72 18.31 7.51
CA ALA A 252 20.29 18.43 7.77
C ALA A 252 19.57 17.09 7.70
N ILE A 253 18.47 16.98 8.44
CA ILE A 253 17.43 15.99 8.19
C ILE A 253 16.36 16.67 7.34
N VAL A 254 16.06 16.07 6.20
CA VAL A 254 15.10 16.59 5.22
C VAL A 254 13.95 15.61 5.13
N ILE A 255 12.73 16.12 5.24
CA ILE A 255 11.52 15.29 5.22
C ILE A 255 10.54 15.89 4.22
N PHE A 256 9.92 15.05 3.40
CA PHE A 256 8.95 15.54 2.40
C PHE A 256 7.93 14.45 2.02
N PRO A 257 6.72 14.88 1.56
CA PRO A 257 5.70 13.97 1.09
C PRO A 257 6.04 13.41 -0.29
N SER A 258 5.34 12.36 -0.68
CA SER A 258 5.57 11.62 -1.92
C SER A 258 5.53 12.45 -3.20
N PRO A 259 4.75 13.52 -3.37
CA PRO A 259 4.81 14.37 -4.55
C PRO A 259 6.20 14.99 -4.81
N LEU A 260 7.01 15.16 -3.76
CA LEU A 260 8.39 15.60 -3.84
C LEU A 260 9.39 14.44 -3.90
N GLY A 261 8.91 13.22 -3.79
CA GLY A 261 9.68 11.97 -3.85
C GLY A 261 9.32 11.13 -5.08
N TYR A 262 8.85 9.90 -4.84
CA TYR A 262 8.53 8.91 -5.87
C TYR A 262 7.04 8.86 -6.25
N LYS A 263 6.23 9.79 -5.74
CA LYS A 263 4.81 9.99 -6.08
C LYS A 263 3.97 8.74 -5.88
N ASP A 264 3.02 8.54 -6.80
CA ASP A 264 2.08 7.43 -6.89
C ASP A 264 2.64 6.18 -7.59
N LEU A 265 3.87 6.22 -8.03
CA LEU A 265 4.53 5.09 -8.69
C LEU A 265 5.43 4.28 -7.73
N GLY A 266 6.07 4.95 -6.76
CA GLY A 266 7.14 4.37 -5.96
C GLY A 266 8.46 4.31 -6.73
N SER A 267 9.50 3.71 -6.14
CA SER A 267 10.78 3.51 -6.83
C SER A 267 10.70 2.36 -7.83
N SER A 268 11.48 2.45 -8.92
CA SER A 268 11.47 1.46 -10.00
C SER A 268 11.95 0.07 -9.58
N ASP A 269 12.72 -0.03 -8.51
CA ASP A 269 13.19 -1.28 -7.90
C ASP A 269 12.20 -1.86 -6.86
N GLY A 270 11.07 -1.17 -6.61
CA GLY A 270 10.04 -1.58 -5.65
C GLY A 270 10.43 -1.42 -4.18
N VAL A 271 11.60 -0.86 -3.87
CA VAL A 271 12.06 -0.67 -2.47
C VAL A 271 11.25 0.41 -1.76
N ILE A 272 10.92 1.50 -2.48
CA ILE A 272 10.10 2.59 -1.93
C ILE A 272 8.68 2.46 -2.48
N PRO A 273 7.68 2.16 -1.63
CA PRO A 273 6.29 2.07 -2.04
C PRO A 273 5.73 3.41 -2.57
N ARG A 274 4.61 3.32 -3.27
CA ARG A 274 3.81 4.47 -3.70
C ARG A 274 3.43 5.34 -2.50
N TYR A 275 3.25 6.64 -2.72
CA TYR A 275 2.77 7.59 -1.71
C TYR A 275 3.55 7.58 -0.39
N SER A 276 4.84 7.20 -0.42
CA SER A 276 5.70 7.15 0.77
C SER A 276 6.29 8.52 1.07
N PRO A 277 5.98 9.13 2.21
CA PRO A 277 6.76 10.24 2.71
C PRO A 277 8.13 9.73 3.15
N LEU A 278 9.18 10.53 2.88
CA LEU A 278 10.56 10.12 3.07
C LEU A 278 11.32 11.08 3.99
N GLN A 279 12.33 10.55 4.68
CA GLN A 279 13.35 11.34 5.34
C GLN A 279 14.74 11.02 4.78
N PHE A 280 15.59 12.04 4.72
CA PHE A 280 16.99 11.92 4.34
C PHE A 280 17.87 12.67 5.33
N GLU A 281 18.87 12.00 5.87
CA GLU A 281 20.00 12.68 6.52
C GLU A 281 20.96 13.07 5.39
N ILE A 282 21.21 14.37 5.24
CA ILE A 282 22.04 14.92 4.15
C ILE A 282 23.23 15.65 4.76
N GLU A 283 24.40 15.43 4.18
CA GLU A 283 25.62 16.19 4.44
C GLU A 283 26.19 16.69 3.11
N ILE A 284 26.40 18.01 3.00
CA ILE A 284 27.12 18.63 1.88
C ILE A 284 28.60 18.57 2.22
N LEU A 285 29.36 17.83 1.41
CA LEU A 285 30.80 17.72 1.62
C LEU A 285 31.54 19.00 1.17
N PRO A 286 32.77 19.25 1.69
CA PRO A 286 33.58 20.45 1.40
C PRO A 286 33.82 20.73 -0.08
#